data_d06a8ace2ec7c3ce2abe49ef54d7da98
#
_entry.id   d06a8ace2ec7c3ce2abe49ef54d7da98
#
_cell.length_a   1.000
_cell.length_b   1.000
_cell.length_c   1.000
_cell.angle_alpha   90.00
_cell.angle_beta   90.00
_cell.angle_gamma   90.00
#
_symmetry.space_group_name_H-M   'P 1'
#
loop_
_entity.id
_entity.type
_entity.pdbx_description
1 polymer ?
#
loop_
_entity_poly.entity_id
_entity_poly.type
_entity_poly.pdbx_seq_one_letter_code
_entity_poly.pdbx_strand_id
1 'polypeptide(L)'
;IYDYADKMRVPEKKDKIAVIYAEGPIMYDENTGNNIAITPVSIAEKIKQLKKVNNLKGVVLRINSPGGSALSAELIYQMFSEMPVPVYVSMGSTAASGGYYIAMAGDKIFADKSTITGSVGVVSTIPKIKKAAGNLGIDSSSITKGKYSDLYDPFVDLSEERTERLRTSMQDTYKEFKSRVEKNRGISADKLEEYAQGKVWLGDEAKEIGLVDQIGSLDDTIQAMAKDLKLQNYSVEEIFVKEDYNKVLQRLSGYITAQVTLMDIPKVMNEIEFLKQNSAKPLYYLP
;
A
#
# COMPACT_ATOMS: atom_id res chain seq x y z
N ILE A 1 9.72 41.71 -2.21
CA ILE A 1 9.73 40.26 -1.84
C ILE A 1 9.09 39.44 -2.96
N TYR A 2 7.97 39.85 -3.55
CA TYR A 2 7.31 39.16 -4.67
C TYR A 2 8.15 39.10 -5.95
N ASP A 3 8.95 40.11 -6.23
CA ASP A 3 9.82 40.19 -7.40
C ASP A 3 11.05 39.24 -7.32
N TYR A 4 11.43 38.84 -6.12
CA TYR A 4 12.52 37.88 -5.88
C TYR A 4 12.06 36.45 -6.09
N ALA A 5 10.80 36.12 -5.75
CA ALA A 5 10.22 34.78 -5.96
C ALA A 5 10.03 34.48 -7.46
N ASP A 6 9.70 35.47 -8.28
CA ASP A 6 9.58 35.32 -9.74
C ASP A 6 10.94 35.11 -10.44
N LYS A 7 12.02 35.72 -9.91
CA LYS A 7 13.39 35.53 -10.45
C LYS A 7 14.02 34.18 -10.07
N MET A 8 13.48 33.50 -9.05
CA MET A 8 13.89 32.16 -8.60
C MET A 8 13.03 31.03 -9.18
N ARG A 9 12.11 31.35 -10.09
CA ARG A 9 11.39 30.31 -10.83
C ARG A 9 12.40 29.49 -11.66
N VAL A 10 12.77 28.33 -11.15
CA VAL A 10 13.41 27.29 -11.99
C VAL A 10 12.48 27.07 -13.18
N PRO A 11 12.96 27.16 -14.43
CA PRO A 11 12.12 26.96 -15.60
C PRO A 11 11.37 25.62 -15.43
N GLU A 12 10.04 25.65 -15.54
CA GLU A 12 9.24 24.45 -15.41
C GLU A 12 9.74 23.45 -16.44
N LYS A 13 10.26 22.30 -15.96
CA LYS A 13 10.78 21.28 -16.85
C LYS A 13 9.63 20.72 -17.67
N LYS A 14 9.90 20.50 -18.95
CA LYS A 14 8.89 20.19 -19.94
C LYS A 14 8.19 18.85 -19.68
N ASP A 15 8.95 17.85 -19.23
CA ASP A 15 8.45 16.51 -18.96
C ASP A 15 8.40 16.24 -17.46
N LYS A 16 7.46 15.38 -17.00
CA LYS A 16 7.30 15.06 -15.58
C LYS A 16 7.29 13.56 -15.33
N ILE A 17 8.00 13.16 -14.27
CA ILE A 17 7.89 11.85 -13.64
C ILE A 17 7.18 12.08 -12.30
N ALA A 18 6.09 11.38 -12.07
CA ALA A 18 5.38 11.46 -10.80
C ALA A 18 5.79 10.34 -9.85
N VAL A 19 5.85 10.63 -8.55
CA VAL A 19 6.09 9.64 -7.50
C VAL A 19 4.83 9.51 -6.67
N ILE A 20 4.33 8.28 -6.53
CA ILE A 20 3.22 7.92 -5.64
C ILE A 20 3.77 7.04 -4.53
N TYR A 21 3.52 7.43 -3.28
CA TYR A 21 3.89 6.65 -2.11
C TYR A 21 2.74 5.73 -1.68
N ALA A 22 3.05 4.45 -1.49
CA ALA A 22 2.18 3.41 -0.94
C ALA A 22 2.84 2.89 0.34
N GLU A 23 2.46 3.46 1.50
CA GLU A 23 3.09 3.22 2.80
C GLU A 23 2.10 2.65 3.81
N GLY A 24 2.54 1.66 4.57
CA GLY A 24 1.75 1.00 5.61
C GLY A 24 1.05 -0.28 5.16
N PRO A 25 0.20 -0.88 6.02
CA PRO A 25 -0.56 -2.07 5.69
C PRO A 25 -1.62 -1.78 4.62
N ILE A 26 -1.90 -2.78 3.78
CA ILE A 26 -2.98 -2.70 2.78
C ILE A 26 -4.29 -3.08 3.44
N MET A 27 -5.25 -2.15 3.46
CA MET A 27 -6.55 -2.28 4.10
C MET A 27 -7.68 -2.04 3.10
N TYR A 28 -8.85 -2.59 3.39
CA TYR A 28 -10.04 -2.33 2.56
C TYR A 28 -10.75 -1.03 2.99
N ASP A 29 -10.85 -0.83 4.28
CA ASP A 29 -11.54 0.32 4.87
C ASP A 29 -10.57 1.47 5.17
N GLU A 30 -11.00 2.69 4.95
CA GLU A 30 -10.28 3.91 5.34
C GLU A 30 -10.32 4.16 6.85
N ASN A 31 -11.23 3.52 7.57
CA ASN A 31 -11.43 3.74 9.01
C ASN A 31 -10.40 2.97 9.84
N THR A 32 -9.13 3.20 9.55
CA THR A 32 -7.98 2.54 10.20
C THR A 32 -7.58 3.19 11.54
N GLY A 33 -8.45 4.04 12.09
CA GLY A 33 -8.11 4.86 13.25
C GLY A 33 -7.02 5.89 12.90
N ASN A 34 -5.97 5.97 13.71
CA ASN A 34 -4.83 6.88 13.48
C ASN A 34 -3.70 6.26 12.63
N ASN A 35 -3.90 5.07 12.07
CA ASN A 35 -2.85 4.37 11.34
C ASN A 35 -2.83 4.78 9.87
N ILE A 36 -1.62 5.03 9.36
CA ILE A 36 -1.38 5.20 7.93
C ILE A 36 -1.62 3.84 7.27
N ALA A 37 -2.48 3.77 6.26
CA ALA A 37 -2.78 2.55 5.52
C ALA A 37 -2.92 2.84 4.02
N ILE A 38 -2.60 1.83 3.23
CA ILE A 38 -2.84 1.83 1.79
C ILE A 38 -4.25 1.29 1.56
N THR A 39 -5.13 2.10 0.98
CA THR A 39 -6.48 1.68 0.61
C THR A 39 -6.73 1.92 -0.87
N PRO A 40 -7.64 1.17 -1.52
CA PRO A 40 -8.03 1.46 -2.90
C PRO A 40 -8.51 2.90 -3.10
N VAL A 41 -9.21 3.46 -2.13
CA VAL A 41 -9.71 4.84 -2.19
C VAL A 41 -8.56 5.84 -2.11
N SER A 42 -7.63 5.68 -1.18
CA SER A 42 -6.47 6.57 -1.05
C SER A 42 -5.59 6.57 -2.30
N ILE A 43 -5.40 5.40 -2.92
CA ILE A 43 -4.65 5.27 -4.19
C ILE A 43 -5.44 5.90 -5.36
N ALA A 44 -6.75 5.66 -5.46
CA ALA A 44 -7.58 6.27 -6.50
C ALA A 44 -7.55 7.81 -6.44
N GLU A 45 -7.54 8.38 -5.23
CA GLU A 45 -7.39 9.83 -5.04
C GLU A 45 -6.04 10.34 -5.54
N LYS A 46 -4.94 9.62 -5.26
CA LYS A 46 -3.60 9.94 -5.79
C LYS A 46 -3.56 9.87 -7.31
N ILE A 47 -4.12 8.81 -7.89
CA ILE A 47 -4.23 8.66 -9.36
C ILE A 47 -5.09 9.76 -9.97
N LYS A 48 -6.16 10.20 -9.31
CA LYS A 48 -6.95 11.34 -9.76
C LYS A 48 -6.13 12.65 -9.82
N GLN A 49 -5.18 12.81 -8.92
CA GLN A 49 -4.26 13.95 -8.97
C GLN A 49 -3.25 13.84 -10.12
N LEU A 50 -2.77 12.64 -10.47
CA LEU A 50 -1.93 12.42 -11.65
C LEU A 50 -2.56 12.98 -12.94
N LYS A 51 -3.88 12.86 -13.08
CA LYS A 51 -4.60 13.40 -14.27
C LYS A 51 -4.48 14.92 -14.42
N LYS A 52 -4.05 15.62 -13.37
CA LYS A 52 -3.82 17.08 -13.39
C LYS A 52 -2.35 17.44 -13.69
N VAL A 53 -1.48 16.44 -13.74
CA VAL A 53 -0.06 16.65 -14.02
C VAL A 53 0.14 16.79 -15.52
N ASN A 54 0.47 18.00 -15.98
CA ASN A 54 0.74 18.23 -17.39
C ASN A 54 2.05 17.56 -17.80
N ASN A 55 2.09 16.99 -19.01
CA ASN A 55 3.27 16.33 -19.59
C ASN A 55 3.82 15.16 -18.73
N LEU A 56 2.95 14.41 -18.06
CA LEU A 56 3.32 13.21 -17.34
C LEU A 56 3.88 12.16 -18.33
N LYS A 57 5.08 11.65 -18.07
CA LYS A 57 5.78 10.65 -18.90
C LYS A 57 5.89 9.29 -18.24
N GLY A 58 5.88 9.25 -16.91
CA GLY A 58 5.96 8.01 -16.17
C GLY A 58 5.60 8.20 -14.70
N VAL A 59 5.32 7.09 -14.03
CA VAL A 59 4.99 7.04 -12.61
C VAL A 59 5.96 6.11 -11.90
N VAL A 60 6.53 6.57 -10.81
CA VAL A 60 7.26 5.71 -9.86
C VAL A 60 6.35 5.44 -8.67
N LEU A 61 6.03 4.16 -8.46
CA LEU A 61 5.29 3.69 -7.31
C LEU A 61 6.29 3.30 -6.22
N ARG A 62 6.40 4.12 -5.18
CA ARG A 62 7.22 3.84 -4.00
C ARG A 62 6.42 3.02 -3.01
N ILE A 63 6.83 1.76 -2.76
CA ILE A 63 6.11 0.82 -1.89
C ILE A 63 6.91 0.60 -0.62
N ASN A 64 6.28 0.81 0.54
CA ASN A 64 6.79 0.42 1.85
C ASN A 64 5.66 -0.24 2.65
N SER A 65 5.44 -1.55 2.43
CA SER A 65 4.25 -2.27 2.91
C SER A 65 4.56 -3.73 3.24
N PRO A 66 4.09 -4.23 4.40
CA PRO A 66 4.13 -5.66 4.70
C PRO A 66 3.03 -6.46 3.96
N GLY A 67 2.15 -5.78 3.22
CA GLY A 67 0.97 -6.37 2.60
C GLY A 67 -0.30 -6.14 3.40
N GLY A 68 -1.28 -7.05 3.24
CA GLY A 68 -2.58 -6.96 3.90
C GLY A 68 -3.71 -7.56 3.06
N SER A 69 -4.82 -6.83 2.90
CA SER A 69 -6.01 -7.27 2.18
C SER A 69 -5.71 -7.65 0.73
N ALA A 70 -5.94 -8.92 0.37
CA ALA A 70 -5.76 -9.43 -0.98
C ALA A 70 -6.68 -8.73 -2.00
N LEU A 71 -7.94 -8.48 -1.62
CA LEU A 71 -8.90 -7.77 -2.47
C LEU A 71 -8.42 -6.34 -2.76
N SER A 72 -7.93 -5.64 -1.74
CA SER A 72 -7.43 -4.29 -1.91
C SER A 72 -6.16 -4.25 -2.75
N ALA A 73 -5.27 -5.25 -2.57
CA ALA A 73 -4.07 -5.37 -3.38
C ALA A 73 -4.41 -5.60 -4.87
N GLU A 74 -5.40 -6.43 -5.18
CA GLU A 74 -5.87 -6.63 -6.56
C GLU A 74 -6.45 -5.35 -7.16
N LEU A 75 -7.33 -4.65 -6.42
CA LEU A 75 -7.91 -3.40 -6.91
C LEU A 75 -6.82 -2.35 -7.20
N ILE A 76 -5.82 -2.24 -6.33
CA ILE A 76 -4.70 -1.31 -6.52
C ILE A 76 -3.81 -1.75 -7.70
N TYR A 77 -3.51 -3.05 -7.81
CA TYR A 77 -2.79 -3.61 -8.95
C TYR A 77 -3.46 -3.23 -10.28
N GLN A 78 -4.78 -3.42 -10.40
CA GLN A 78 -5.53 -3.05 -11.59
C GLN A 78 -5.40 -1.57 -11.93
N MET A 79 -5.53 -0.68 -10.91
CA MET A 79 -5.40 0.76 -11.12
C MET A 79 -4.05 1.16 -11.74
N PHE A 80 -2.95 0.54 -11.32
CA PHE A 80 -1.63 0.83 -11.88
C PHE A 80 -1.37 0.12 -13.21
N SER A 81 -1.90 -1.09 -13.39
CA SER A 81 -1.78 -1.85 -14.65
C SER A 81 -2.49 -1.18 -15.82
N GLU A 82 -3.51 -0.35 -15.55
CA GLU A 82 -4.27 0.40 -16.55
C GLU A 82 -3.71 1.80 -16.81
N MET A 83 -2.55 2.13 -16.23
CA MET A 83 -1.95 3.46 -16.42
C MET A 83 -1.51 3.67 -17.87
N PRO A 84 -1.80 4.85 -18.47
CA PRO A 84 -1.44 5.15 -19.85
C PRO A 84 0.06 5.50 -20.04
N VAL A 85 0.83 5.49 -18.97
CA VAL A 85 2.27 5.77 -18.94
C VAL A 85 2.99 4.66 -18.18
N PRO A 86 4.29 4.42 -18.47
CA PRO A 86 5.06 3.42 -17.75
C PRO A 86 5.06 3.62 -16.24
N VAL A 87 4.98 2.50 -15.52
CA VAL A 87 5.05 2.46 -14.06
C VAL A 87 6.30 1.71 -13.63
N TYR A 88 7.21 2.37 -12.91
CA TYR A 88 8.34 1.71 -12.26
C TYR A 88 8.07 1.61 -10.77
N VAL A 89 8.53 0.53 -10.17
CA VAL A 89 8.37 0.29 -8.73
C VAL A 89 9.70 0.51 -8.03
N SER A 90 9.68 1.29 -6.96
CA SER A 90 10.78 1.42 -6.01
C SER A 90 10.34 0.88 -4.66
N MET A 91 10.94 -0.22 -4.21
CA MET A 91 10.64 -0.80 -2.91
C MET A 91 11.38 -0.06 -1.80
N GLY A 92 10.71 0.15 -0.66
CA GLY A 92 11.28 0.68 0.57
C GLY A 92 11.97 -0.41 1.39
N SER A 93 11.88 -0.30 2.72
CA SER A 93 12.41 -1.32 3.62
C SER A 93 11.64 -2.64 3.49
N THR A 94 10.34 -2.56 3.16
CA THR A 94 9.48 -3.75 3.00
C THR A 94 8.53 -3.56 1.82
N ALA A 95 8.43 -4.57 0.95
CA ALA A 95 7.40 -4.68 -0.08
C ALA A 95 7.05 -6.17 -0.26
N ALA A 96 6.30 -6.72 0.69
CA ALA A 96 6.03 -8.14 0.81
C ALA A 96 4.54 -8.48 0.74
N SER A 97 4.19 -9.73 0.40
CA SER A 97 2.81 -10.21 0.31
C SER A 97 1.96 -9.27 -0.59
N GLY A 98 0.86 -8.67 -0.09
CA GLY A 98 0.09 -7.69 -0.85
C GLY A 98 0.92 -6.51 -1.38
N GLY A 99 2.00 -6.10 -0.68
CA GLY A 99 2.95 -5.10 -1.16
C GLY A 99 3.72 -5.55 -2.39
N TYR A 100 4.13 -6.82 -2.44
CA TYR A 100 4.72 -7.42 -3.63
C TYR A 100 3.67 -7.64 -4.73
N TYR A 101 2.43 -7.95 -4.36
CA TYR A 101 1.31 -8.07 -5.30
C TYR A 101 1.11 -6.79 -6.11
N ILE A 102 1.01 -5.64 -5.44
CA ILE A 102 0.84 -4.36 -6.14
C ILE A 102 2.07 -3.98 -6.96
N ALA A 103 3.27 -4.44 -6.58
CA ALA A 103 4.48 -4.24 -7.35
C ALA A 103 4.43 -4.92 -8.74
N MET A 104 3.60 -5.96 -8.91
CA MET A 104 3.41 -6.65 -10.20
C MET A 104 2.73 -5.78 -11.26
N ALA A 105 2.23 -4.61 -10.92
CA ALA A 105 1.75 -3.63 -11.89
C ALA A 105 2.88 -2.80 -12.54
N GLY A 106 4.11 -2.93 -12.05
CA GLY A 106 5.26 -2.17 -12.56
C GLY A 106 5.95 -2.85 -13.75
N ASP A 107 6.43 -2.03 -14.68
CA ASP A 107 7.24 -2.48 -15.83
C ASP A 107 8.66 -2.86 -15.42
N LYS A 108 9.21 -2.19 -14.38
CA LYS A 108 10.49 -2.51 -13.75
C LYS A 108 10.41 -2.33 -12.24
N ILE A 109 11.07 -3.21 -11.51
CA ILE A 109 11.04 -3.26 -10.04
C ILE A 109 12.46 -3.08 -9.50
N PHE A 110 12.62 -2.08 -8.64
CA PHE A 110 13.86 -1.77 -7.94
C PHE A 110 13.68 -2.01 -6.44
N ALA A 111 14.70 -2.56 -5.81
CA ALA A 111 14.78 -2.77 -4.37
C ALA A 111 16.17 -2.42 -3.84
N ASP A 112 16.27 -2.04 -2.58
CA ASP A 112 17.56 -2.05 -1.87
C ASP A 112 17.97 -3.49 -1.55
N LYS A 113 19.25 -3.75 -1.34
CA LYS A 113 19.77 -5.10 -0.99
C LYS A 113 19.10 -5.68 0.25
N SER A 114 18.79 -4.81 1.22
CA SER A 114 18.19 -5.15 2.50
C SER A 114 16.66 -5.12 2.50
N THR A 115 16.02 -4.73 1.39
CA THR A 115 14.56 -4.74 1.27
C THR A 115 13.99 -6.13 1.55
N ILE A 116 13.01 -6.21 2.43
CA ILE A 116 12.25 -7.43 2.68
C ILE A 116 11.13 -7.52 1.65
N THR A 117 11.14 -8.58 0.81
CA THR A 117 10.18 -8.71 -0.30
C THR A 117 9.72 -10.16 -0.52
N GLY A 118 9.00 -10.41 -1.63
CA GLY A 118 8.43 -11.71 -1.92
C GLY A 118 7.21 -11.98 -1.05
N SER A 119 7.27 -13.00 -0.18
CA SER A 119 6.12 -13.47 0.61
C SER A 119 4.89 -13.76 -0.27
N VAL A 120 5.13 -14.40 -1.42
CA VAL A 120 4.07 -14.81 -2.36
C VAL A 120 3.30 -15.95 -1.71
N GLY A 121 2.22 -15.60 -1.03
CA GLY A 121 1.42 -16.53 -0.25
C GLY A 121 0.13 -15.89 0.25
N VAL A 122 -0.77 -16.71 0.76
CA VAL A 122 -2.06 -16.29 1.33
C VAL A 122 -2.23 -16.90 2.71
N VAL A 123 -2.52 -16.07 3.68
CA VAL A 123 -2.86 -16.48 5.05
C VAL A 123 -4.20 -15.88 5.44
N SER A 124 -5.02 -16.63 6.16
CA SER A 124 -6.27 -16.12 6.73
C SER A 124 -6.39 -16.56 8.18
N THR A 125 -6.76 -15.61 9.03
CA THR A 125 -7.06 -15.87 10.45
C THR A 125 -8.52 -15.58 10.71
N ILE A 126 -9.26 -16.60 11.15
CA ILE A 126 -10.68 -16.47 11.48
C ILE A 126 -10.84 -16.73 12.98
N PRO A 127 -11.00 -15.66 13.79
CA PRO A 127 -11.14 -15.82 15.23
C PRO A 127 -12.46 -16.55 15.55
N LYS A 128 -12.43 -17.50 16.49
CA LYS A 128 -13.59 -18.19 17.03
C LYS A 128 -13.62 -17.96 18.53
N ILE A 129 -14.60 -17.20 18.99
CA ILE A 129 -14.69 -16.73 20.38
C ILE A 129 -15.86 -17.33 21.16
N LYS A 130 -16.71 -18.19 20.54
CA LYS A 130 -17.91 -18.76 21.16
C LYS A 130 -17.64 -19.33 22.55
N LYS A 131 -16.60 -20.17 22.69
CA LYS A 131 -16.26 -20.79 23.96
C LYS A 131 -15.82 -19.74 25.01
N ALA A 132 -15.01 -18.77 24.62
CA ALA A 132 -14.54 -17.72 25.52
C ALA A 132 -15.71 -16.81 25.98
N ALA A 133 -16.59 -16.44 25.07
CA ALA A 133 -17.80 -15.67 25.35
C ALA A 133 -18.76 -16.41 26.28
N GLY A 134 -19.01 -17.71 26.02
CA GLY A 134 -19.86 -18.56 26.89
C GLY A 134 -19.34 -18.65 28.32
N ASN A 135 -18.04 -18.68 28.54
CA ASN A 135 -17.44 -18.64 29.89
C ASN A 135 -17.74 -17.34 30.64
N LEU A 136 -18.06 -16.26 29.91
CA LEU A 136 -18.44 -14.96 30.45
C LEU A 136 -19.98 -14.76 30.50
N GLY A 137 -20.76 -15.80 30.17
CA GLY A 137 -22.23 -15.74 30.11
C GLY A 137 -22.74 -14.94 28.89
N ILE A 138 -21.92 -14.78 27.84
CA ILE A 138 -22.31 -14.07 26.62
C ILE A 138 -22.68 -15.13 25.57
N ASP A 139 -23.92 -15.13 25.14
CA ASP A 139 -24.44 -15.94 24.05
C ASP A 139 -24.76 -15.09 22.83
N SER A 140 -24.63 -15.70 21.65
CA SER A 140 -25.01 -15.09 20.39
C SER A 140 -26.00 -15.97 19.65
N SER A 141 -27.05 -15.37 19.12
CA SER A 141 -27.94 -16.02 18.15
C SER A 141 -27.89 -15.28 16.84
N SER A 142 -27.72 -16.01 15.72
CA SER A 142 -27.69 -15.43 14.39
C SER A 142 -28.85 -15.96 13.55
N ILE A 143 -29.44 -15.08 12.75
CA ILE A 143 -30.42 -15.45 11.73
C ILE A 143 -29.67 -15.45 10.39
N THR A 144 -29.52 -16.63 9.81
CA THR A 144 -28.74 -16.82 8.58
C THR A 144 -29.64 -17.16 7.41
N LYS A 145 -29.33 -16.59 6.24
CA LYS A 145 -29.95 -16.98 4.97
C LYS A 145 -28.84 -17.26 3.95
N GLY A 146 -28.77 -18.51 3.52
CA GLY A 146 -27.72 -19.02 2.65
C GLY A 146 -26.71 -19.90 3.39
N LYS A 147 -26.15 -20.86 2.68
CA LYS A 147 -25.34 -21.95 3.24
C LYS A 147 -24.07 -21.51 3.95
N TYR A 148 -23.49 -20.39 3.52
CA TYR A 148 -22.20 -19.88 3.99
C TYR A 148 -22.28 -18.44 4.52
N SER A 149 -23.48 -17.94 4.84
CA SER A 149 -23.69 -16.57 5.30
C SER A 149 -23.05 -16.28 6.66
N ASP A 150 -22.76 -17.31 7.45
CA ASP A 150 -22.12 -17.26 8.77
C ASP A 150 -20.67 -17.76 8.77
N LEU A 151 -20.03 -17.84 7.60
CA LEU A 151 -18.68 -18.39 7.44
C LEU A 151 -17.63 -17.66 8.28
N TYR A 152 -17.78 -16.35 8.40
CA TYR A 152 -16.88 -15.48 9.16
C TYR A 152 -17.43 -15.10 10.54
N ASP A 153 -18.59 -15.62 10.95
CA ASP A 153 -19.16 -15.35 12.27
C ASP A 153 -18.23 -15.93 13.37
N PRO A 154 -17.71 -15.11 14.29
CA PRO A 154 -16.80 -15.56 15.33
C PRO A 154 -17.46 -16.47 16.39
N PHE A 155 -18.79 -16.47 16.47
CA PHE A 155 -19.56 -17.31 17.40
C PHE A 155 -19.99 -18.66 16.80
N VAL A 156 -19.77 -18.88 15.50
CA VAL A 156 -20.13 -20.14 14.84
C VAL A 156 -18.87 -20.98 14.59
N ASP A 157 -18.88 -22.23 15.01
CA ASP A 157 -17.79 -23.15 14.78
C ASP A 157 -17.70 -23.55 13.30
N LEU A 158 -16.49 -23.75 12.80
CA LEU A 158 -16.25 -24.18 11.43
C LEU A 158 -16.46 -25.70 11.31
N SER A 159 -17.43 -26.10 10.51
CA SER A 159 -17.53 -27.50 10.05
C SER A 159 -16.43 -27.81 9.03
N GLU A 160 -16.20 -29.10 8.76
CA GLU A 160 -15.25 -29.54 7.74
C GLU A 160 -15.58 -28.94 6.36
N GLU A 161 -16.86 -28.96 5.99
CA GLU A 161 -17.34 -28.35 4.74
C GLU A 161 -17.03 -26.84 4.64
N ARG A 162 -17.24 -26.10 5.72
CA ARG A 162 -16.92 -24.66 5.78
C ARG A 162 -15.42 -24.41 5.70
N THR A 163 -14.65 -25.25 6.38
CA THR A 163 -13.18 -25.20 6.32
C THR A 163 -12.68 -25.44 4.90
N GLU A 164 -13.25 -26.42 4.20
CA GLU A 164 -12.89 -26.72 2.81
C GLU A 164 -13.27 -25.58 1.87
N ARG A 165 -14.43 -24.94 2.08
CA ARG A 165 -14.83 -23.76 1.31
C ARG A 165 -13.84 -22.60 1.47
N LEU A 166 -13.38 -22.36 2.71
CA LEU A 166 -12.36 -21.33 2.99
C LEU A 166 -11.04 -21.70 2.32
N ARG A 167 -10.61 -22.96 2.42
CA ARG A 167 -9.38 -23.46 1.78
C ARG A 167 -9.41 -23.23 0.27
N THR A 168 -10.52 -23.59 -0.39
CA THR A 168 -10.70 -23.36 -1.83
C THR A 168 -10.57 -21.89 -2.18
N SER A 169 -11.22 -21.00 -1.42
CA SER A 169 -11.13 -19.56 -1.66
C SER A 169 -9.70 -19.01 -1.49
N MET A 170 -8.97 -19.52 -0.50
CA MET A 170 -7.56 -19.16 -0.30
C MET A 170 -6.67 -19.67 -1.44
N GLN A 171 -6.92 -20.91 -1.92
CA GLN A 171 -6.21 -21.47 -3.06
C GLN A 171 -6.45 -20.67 -4.34
N ASP A 172 -7.67 -20.22 -4.57
CA ASP A 172 -7.98 -19.37 -5.73
C ASP A 172 -7.26 -18.03 -5.65
N THR A 173 -7.24 -17.39 -4.47
CA THR A 173 -6.48 -16.15 -4.24
C THR A 173 -4.96 -16.39 -4.44
N TYR A 174 -4.43 -17.50 -3.98
CA TYR A 174 -3.02 -17.85 -4.15
C TYR A 174 -2.66 -18.09 -5.61
N LYS A 175 -3.52 -18.80 -6.37
CA LYS A 175 -3.35 -18.98 -7.82
C LYS A 175 -3.32 -17.64 -8.55
N GLU A 176 -4.24 -16.73 -8.19
CA GLU A 176 -4.28 -15.40 -8.81
C GLU A 176 -2.99 -14.63 -8.52
N PHE A 177 -2.51 -14.64 -7.28
CA PHE A 177 -1.23 -13.99 -6.93
C PHE A 177 -0.07 -14.56 -7.76
N LYS A 178 0.06 -15.89 -7.82
CA LYS A 178 1.10 -16.51 -8.63
C LYS A 178 0.99 -16.13 -10.11
N SER A 179 -0.22 -16.10 -10.66
CA SER A 179 -0.47 -15.69 -12.05
C SER A 179 0.02 -14.27 -12.34
N ARG A 180 -0.17 -13.32 -11.39
CA ARG A 180 0.37 -11.96 -11.53
C ARG A 180 1.90 -11.95 -11.55
N VAL A 181 2.52 -12.74 -10.68
CA VAL A 181 3.99 -12.87 -10.65
C VAL A 181 4.52 -13.55 -11.91
N GLU A 182 3.94 -14.68 -12.33
CA GLU A 182 4.31 -15.38 -13.55
C GLU A 182 4.27 -14.46 -14.77
N LYS A 183 3.18 -13.72 -14.92
CA LYS A 183 2.97 -12.79 -16.03
C LYS A 183 3.98 -11.64 -16.03
N ASN A 184 4.21 -11.03 -14.88
CA ASN A 184 5.09 -9.86 -14.78
C ASN A 184 6.56 -10.25 -14.81
N ARG A 185 6.94 -11.34 -14.12
CA ARG A 185 8.35 -11.76 -13.99
C ARG A 185 8.83 -12.74 -15.03
N GLY A 186 7.93 -13.34 -15.82
CA GLY A 186 8.27 -14.37 -16.80
C GLY A 186 8.83 -15.65 -16.17
N ILE A 187 8.52 -15.93 -14.90
CA ILE A 187 8.94 -17.11 -14.17
C ILE A 187 7.92 -18.23 -14.41
N SER A 188 8.37 -19.44 -14.74
CA SER A 188 7.45 -20.58 -14.90
C SER A 188 6.78 -20.97 -13.58
N ALA A 189 5.56 -21.53 -13.65
CA ALA A 189 4.76 -21.92 -12.49
C ALA A 189 5.53 -22.84 -11.52
N ASP A 190 6.23 -23.84 -12.05
CA ASP A 190 6.99 -24.82 -11.24
C ASP A 190 8.13 -24.12 -10.48
N LYS A 191 8.88 -23.25 -11.17
CA LYS A 191 9.97 -22.49 -10.54
C LYS A 191 9.47 -21.46 -9.56
N LEU A 192 8.34 -20.83 -9.87
CA LEU A 192 7.72 -19.86 -8.95
C LEU A 192 7.25 -20.55 -7.66
N GLU A 193 6.75 -21.78 -7.73
CA GLU A 193 6.33 -22.53 -6.53
C GLU A 193 7.50 -22.74 -5.55
N GLU A 194 8.74 -22.88 -6.04
CA GLU A 194 9.93 -22.95 -5.19
C GLU A 194 10.22 -21.63 -4.46
N TYR A 195 9.87 -20.48 -5.06
CA TYR A 195 10.14 -19.15 -4.51
C TYR A 195 8.95 -18.57 -3.73
N ALA A 196 7.78 -19.15 -3.91
CA ALA A 196 6.52 -18.75 -3.30
C ALA A 196 6.28 -19.41 -1.92
N GLN A 197 5.07 -19.84 -1.61
CA GLN A 197 4.66 -20.47 -0.35
C GLN A 197 4.88 -19.57 0.87
N GLY A 198 4.79 -18.25 0.67
CA GLY A 198 5.02 -17.26 1.71
C GLY A 198 6.48 -17.04 2.09
N LYS A 199 7.44 -17.57 1.33
CA LYS A 199 8.86 -17.32 1.56
C LYS A 199 9.19 -15.86 1.37
N VAL A 200 10.01 -15.35 2.28
CA VAL A 200 10.50 -13.96 2.31
C VAL A 200 11.94 -13.94 1.81
N TRP A 201 12.29 -12.93 1.05
CA TRP A 201 13.58 -12.76 0.41
C TRP A 201 14.15 -11.37 0.74
N LEU A 202 15.45 -11.27 0.84
CA LEU A 202 16.12 -9.98 0.78
C LEU A 202 16.21 -9.49 -0.68
N GLY A 203 16.34 -8.18 -0.88
CA GLY A 203 16.31 -7.60 -2.22
C GLY A 203 17.38 -8.13 -3.17
N ASP A 204 18.59 -8.42 -2.67
CA ASP A 204 19.68 -9.04 -3.45
C ASP A 204 19.33 -10.49 -3.85
N GLU A 205 18.84 -11.31 -2.93
CA GLU A 205 18.35 -12.66 -3.20
C GLU A 205 17.17 -12.63 -4.19
N ALA A 206 16.21 -11.71 -3.99
CA ALA A 206 15.06 -11.54 -4.86
C ALA A 206 15.47 -11.16 -6.30
N LYS A 207 16.56 -10.41 -6.46
CA LYS A 207 17.12 -10.12 -7.78
C LYS A 207 17.73 -11.37 -8.42
N GLU A 208 18.48 -12.17 -7.68
CA GLU A 208 19.10 -13.39 -8.20
C GLU A 208 18.07 -14.39 -8.73
N ILE A 209 16.91 -14.50 -8.05
CA ILE A 209 15.83 -15.41 -8.46
C ILE A 209 14.82 -14.77 -9.41
N GLY A 210 15.01 -13.50 -9.80
CA GLY A 210 14.20 -12.80 -10.81
C GLY A 210 12.92 -12.15 -10.28
N LEU A 211 12.72 -12.07 -8.97
CA LEU A 211 11.58 -11.36 -8.37
C LEU A 211 11.75 -9.83 -8.39
N VAL A 212 12.97 -9.32 -8.52
CA VAL A 212 13.34 -7.90 -8.65
C VAL A 212 14.23 -7.73 -9.86
N ASP A 213 14.12 -6.62 -10.58
CA ASP A 213 14.92 -6.35 -11.77
C ASP A 213 16.30 -5.79 -11.43
N GLN A 214 16.34 -4.83 -10.51
CA GLN A 214 17.57 -4.12 -10.18
C GLN A 214 17.67 -3.76 -8.72
N ILE A 215 18.90 -3.74 -8.21
CA ILE A 215 19.20 -3.13 -6.93
C ILE A 215 19.39 -1.64 -7.15
N GLY A 216 18.66 -0.82 -6.38
CA GLY A 216 18.73 0.62 -6.48
C GLY A 216 17.72 1.32 -5.56
N SER A 217 18.02 2.59 -5.30
CA SER A 217 17.22 3.52 -4.51
C SER A 217 16.01 4.07 -5.30
N LEU A 218 15.22 4.95 -4.69
CA LEU A 218 14.18 5.72 -5.37
C LEU A 218 14.79 6.59 -6.47
N ASP A 219 15.92 7.24 -6.19
CA ASP A 219 16.60 8.09 -7.17
C ASP A 219 17.11 7.29 -8.37
N ASP A 220 17.68 6.09 -8.12
CA ASP A 220 18.10 5.18 -9.21
C ASP A 220 16.91 4.76 -10.07
N THR A 221 15.75 4.51 -9.45
CA THR A 221 14.51 4.17 -10.17
C THR A 221 14.06 5.32 -11.07
N ILE A 222 14.06 6.55 -10.55
CA ILE A 222 13.70 7.76 -11.30
C ILE A 222 14.66 7.99 -12.46
N GLN A 223 15.97 7.87 -12.21
CA GLN A 223 16.99 8.04 -13.25
C GLN A 223 16.89 6.97 -14.33
N ALA A 224 16.64 5.72 -13.95
CA ALA A 224 16.44 4.62 -14.91
C ALA A 224 15.22 4.89 -15.79
N MET A 225 14.08 5.32 -15.21
CA MET A 225 12.89 5.71 -15.97
C MET A 225 13.20 6.86 -16.92
N ALA A 226 13.83 7.91 -16.44
CA ALA A 226 14.21 9.06 -17.30
C ALA A 226 15.11 8.66 -18.45
N LYS A 227 16.07 7.76 -18.23
CA LYS A 227 16.97 7.20 -19.24
C LYS A 227 16.21 6.38 -20.27
N ASP A 228 15.36 5.46 -19.84
CA ASP A 228 14.59 4.58 -20.73
C ASP A 228 13.59 5.37 -21.58
N LEU A 229 12.98 6.41 -21.01
CA LEU A 229 12.08 7.32 -21.72
C LEU A 229 12.82 8.44 -22.49
N LYS A 230 14.16 8.46 -22.46
CA LYS A 230 15.03 9.45 -23.14
C LYS A 230 14.70 10.91 -22.75
N LEU A 231 14.32 11.13 -21.50
CA LEU A 231 13.99 12.46 -21.00
C LEU A 231 15.26 13.24 -20.69
N GLN A 232 15.51 14.33 -21.43
CA GLN A 232 16.68 15.20 -21.22
C GLN A 232 16.43 16.28 -20.19
N ASN A 233 15.19 16.75 -20.09
CA ASN A 233 14.79 17.82 -19.19
C ASN A 233 13.45 17.49 -18.53
N TYR A 234 13.51 16.98 -17.33
CA TYR A 234 12.33 16.55 -16.56
C TYR A 234 12.33 17.12 -15.15
N SER A 235 11.18 17.12 -14.52
CA SER A 235 11.01 17.34 -13.08
C SER A 235 10.32 16.15 -12.44
N VAL A 236 10.58 15.99 -11.16
CA VAL A 236 9.88 14.98 -10.33
C VAL A 236 8.77 15.70 -9.59
N GLU A 237 7.58 15.12 -9.62
CA GLU A 237 6.41 15.62 -8.92
C GLU A 237 5.89 14.55 -7.95
N GLU A 238 5.97 14.83 -6.67
CA GLU A 238 5.44 13.95 -5.63
C GLU A 238 3.94 14.18 -5.46
N ILE A 239 3.18 13.10 -5.50
CA ILE A 239 1.72 13.15 -5.40
C ILE A 239 1.29 12.89 -3.97
N PHE A 240 0.81 13.93 -3.30
CA PHE A 240 0.22 13.85 -1.97
C PHE A 240 -1.29 14.05 -2.03
N VAL A 241 -2.03 13.25 -1.30
CA VAL A 241 -3.42 13.58 -1.00
C VAL A 241 -3.40 14.70 0.03
N LYS A 242 -3.93 15.87 -0.31
CA LYS A 242 -4.18 16.90 0.71
C LYS A 242 -5.18 16.31 1.70
N GLU A 243 -4.74 16.07 2.92
CA GLU A 243 -5.69 15.69 3.97
C GLU A 243 -6.76 16.76 4.08
N ASP A 244 -8.01 16.34 4.04
CA ASP A 244 -9.13 17.25 4.27
C ASP A 244 -9.01 17.80 5.70
N TYR A 245 -8.86 19.11 5.81
CA TYR A 245 -8.70 19.82 7.07
C TYR A 245 -9.81 19.45 8.08
N ASN A 246 -11.01 19.15 7.56
CA ASN A 246 -12.13 18.70 8.36
C ASN A 246 -11.94 17.28 8.91
N LYS A 247 -11.31 16.37 8.16
CA LYS A 247 -10.95 15.02 8.63
C LYS A 247 -9.86 15.09 9.72
N VAL A 248 -8.88 15.97 9.56
CA VAL A 248 -7.85 16.23 10.60
C VAL A 248 -8.49 16.79 11.86
N LEU A 249 -9.39 17.77 11.73
CA LEU A 249 -10.14 18.33 12.85
C LEU A 249 -11.05 17.31 13.54
N GLN A 250 -11.71 16.44 12.78
CA GLN A 250 -12.52 15.34 13.34
C GLN A 250 -11.67 14.33 14.10
N ARG A 251 -10.50 13.96 13.59
CA ARG A 251 -9.54 13.10 14.30
C ARG A 251 -9.07 13.77 15.59
N LEU A 252 -8.72 15.06 15.54
CA LEU A 252 -8.32 15.84 16.71
C LEU A 252 -9.46 15.98 17.72
N SER A 253 -10.70 16.25 17.29
CA SER A 253 -11.85 16.32 18.18
C SER A 253 -12.17 14.97 18.83
N GLY A 254 -12.07 13.86 18.11
CA GLY A 254 -12.19 12.51 18.64
C GLY A 254 -11.11 12.19 19.68
N TYR A 255 -9.87 12.61 19.43
CA TYR A 255 -8.75 12.48 20.36
C TYR A 255 -8.95 13.35 21.62
N ILE A 256 -9.40 14.57 21.44
CA ILE A 256 -9.73 15.49 22.54
C ILE A 256 -10.89 14.94 23.38
N THR A 257 -11.95 14.41 22.75
CA THR A 257 -13.10 13.84 23.49
C THR A 257 -12.71 12.57 24.26
N ALA A 258 -11.80 11.75 23.72
CA ALA A 258 -11.29 10.56 24.39
C ALA A 258 -10.28 10.87 25.52
N GLN A 259 -9.55 11.98 25.44
CA GLN A 259 -8.51 12.37 26.39
C GLN A 259 -8.89 13.49 27.38
N VAL A 260 -9.94 14.24 27.15
CA VAL A 260 -10.42 15.25 28.12
C VAL A 260 -10.89 14.61 29.43
N THR A 261 -11.07 13.29 29.47
CA THR A 261 -11.22 12.56 30.72
C THR A 261 -9.89 12.37 31.49
N LEU A 262 -8.71 12.65 30.88
CA LEU A 262 -7.39 12.52 31.52
C LEU A 262 -6.39 13.56 30.95
N MET A 263 -6.44 14.76 31.46
CA MET A 263 -5.40 15.81 31.55
C MET A 263 -4.15 15.69 30.68
N ASP A 264 -4.06 16.44 29.57
CA ASP A 264 -2.83 17.16 29.16
C ASP A 264 -3.10 18.16 28.01
N ILE A 265 -3.85 19.22 28.28
CA ILE A 265 -4.16 20.33 27.37
C ILE A 265 -2.88 20.93 26.72
N PRO A 266 -1.73 21.10 27.43
CA PRO A 266 -0.50 21.61 26.83
C PRO A 266 0.06 20.75 25.70
N LYS A 267 -0.04 19.43 25.78
CA LYS A 267 0.49 18.50 24.76
C LYS A 267 -0.34 18.56 23.47
N VAL A 268 -1.66 18.65 23.61
CA VAL A 268 -2.58 18.80 22.47
C VAL A 268 -2.38 20.15 21.78
N MET A 269 -2.16 21.23 22.52
CA MET A 269 -1.90 22.56 21.94
C MET A 269 -0.59 22.61 21.17
N ASN A 270 0.47 21.95 21.67
CA ASN A 270 1.74 21.84 20.96
C ASN A 270 1.63 21.04 19.66
N GLU A 271 0.85 19.96 19.62
CA GLU A 271 0.58 19.21 18.40
C GLU A 271 -0.23 20.01 17.38
N ILE A 272 -1.23 20.78 17.82
CA ILE A 272 -2.00 21.68 16.96
C ILE A 272 -1.09 22.77 16.35
N GLU A 273 -0.20 23.32 17.13
CA GLU A 273 0.73 24.36 16.70
C GLU A 273 1.80 23.80 15.74
N PHE A 274 2.30 22.60 15.99
CA PHE A 274 3.18 21.84 15.08
C PHE A 274 2.50 21.55 13.74
N LEU A 275 1.24 21.10 13.75
CA LEU A 275 0.46 20.85 12.53
C LEU A 275 0.18 22.15 11.75
N LYS A 276 -0.13 23.26 12.43
CA LYS A 276 -0.30 24.56 11.78
C LYS A 276 0.98 25.06 11.09
N GLN A 277 2.14 24.85 11.71
CA GLN A 277 3.43 25.27 11.17
C GLN A 277 3.93 24.39 10.01
N ASN A 278 3.50 23.11 9.97
CA ASN A 278 3.97 22.11 9.01
C ASN A 278 2.90 21.71 7.96
N SER A 279 1.70 22.28 8.00
CA SER A 279 0.62 22.00 7.05
C SER A 279 0.93 22.37 5.58
N ALA A 280 2.07 23.03 5.32
CA ALA A 280 2.55 23.37 3.98
C ALA A 280 3.86 22.66 3.60
N LYS A 281 4.38 21.74 4.42
CA LYS A 281 5.62 21.00 4.14
C LYS A 281 5.36 19.50 4.19
N PRO A 282 5.91 18.71 3.25
CA PRO A 282 5.86 17.26 3.36
C PRO A 282 6.59 16.83 4.64
N LEU A 283 5.93 16.01 5.47
CA LEU A 283 6.54 15.38 6.62
C LEU A 283 7.53 14.29 6.13
N TYR A 284 8.82 14.66 6.03
CA TYR A 284 9.88 13.67 5.93
C TYR A 284 10.09 13.08 7.34
N TYR A 285 9.74 11.82 7.54
CA TYR A 285 10.31 11.04 8.62
C TYR A 285 11.75 10.70 8.22
N LEU A 286 12.71 11.36 8.83
CA LEU A 286 14.08 10.88 8.90
C LEU A 286 14.13 9.70 9.86
N PRO A 287 15.04 8.72 9.62
CA PRO A 287 15.15 7.47 10.36
C PRO A 287 15.40 7.63 11.84
#